data_9db153ff1c090e83fb58cdcbbecf8571
#
_entry.id   9db153ff1c090e83fb58cdcbbecf8571
#
_cell.length_a   1.000
_cell.length_b   1.000
_cell.length_c   1.000
_cell.angle_alpha   90.00
_cell.angle_beta   90.00
_cell.angle_gamma   90.00
#
_symmetry.space_group_name_H-M   'P 1'
#
loop_
_entity.id
_entity.type
_entity.pdbx_description
1 polymer ?
#
loop_
_entity_poly.entity_id
_entity_poly.type
_entity_poly.pdbx_seq_one_letter_code
_entity_poly.pdbx_strand_id
1 'polypeptide(L)'
;RYDVVTGVQTCALPISRAMTQEFIDDFLGYFMDPTNKHMSSLLLKCGLPGGMMGSMMADLKGVHAGINMILKSNNQPELSIDDLLVMLFDEVEYVWPKLGYPPLVTPFSQYVKNVALMNVMARVKGEERWSMIDNNTWGMILGKSGRLPGPLDPEIVALAKEKGYEFTDEDPHKNYPDQLDEYRKEMQENGWESGPDDEELFELAMHDRQYRDYKSGVAKKRFEEDLQRAKDTALAKQG
;
A
#
# COMPACT_ATOMS: atom_id res chain seq x y z
N ARG A 1 18.72 -20.08 5.74
CA ARG A 1 18.55 -21.54 5.84
C ARG A 1 17.19 -21.75 6.50
N TYR A 2 16.17 -21.93 5.69
CA TYR A 2 14.86 -22.35 6.20
C TYR A 2 14.93 -23.87 6.38
N ASP A 3 14.86 -24.31 7.62
CA ASP A 3 14.79 -25.74 7.92
C ASP A 3 13.47 -26.29 7.36
N VAL A 4 13.58 -27.44 6.73
CA VAL A 4 12.42 -28.16 6.19
C VAL A 4 11.40 -28.37 7.29
N VAL A 5 10.21 -27.77 7.14
CA VAL A 5 9.10 -27.90 8.06
C VAL A 5 8.68 -29.37 8.08
N THR A 6 8.94 -30.07 9.16
CA THR A 6 8.51 -31.47 9.33
C THR A 6 6.99 -31.55 9.44
N GLY A 7 6.38 -32.70 9.06
CA GLY A 7 4.94 -32.90 9.12
C GLY A 7 4.31 -32.59 10.50
N VAL A 8 5.08 -32.77 11.59
CA VAL A 8 4.65 -32.44 12.95
C VAL A 8 4.51 -30.91 13.14
N GLN A 9 5.40 -30.13 12.56
CA GLN A 9 5.31 -28.66 12.59
C GLN A 9 4.10 -28.16 11.78
N THR A 10 3.77 -28.77 10.65
CA THR A 10 2.61 -28.41 9.84
C THR A 10 1.28 -28.64 10.57
N CYS A 11 1.18 -29.66 11.42
CA CYS A 11 -0.02 -29.89 12.24
C CYS A 11 -0.09 -28.96 13.48
N ALA A 12 1.05 -28.63 14.08
CA ALA A 12 1.10 -27.76 15.27
C ALA A 12 0.78 -26.29 14.93
N LEU A 13 1.13 -25.81 13.75
CA LEU A 13 0.94 -24.43 13.31
C LEU A 13 -0.54 -23.98 13.30
N PRO A 14 -1.50 -24.72 12.73
CA PRO A 14 -2.91 -24.37 12.77
C PRO A 14 -3.48 -24.34 14.19
N ILE A 15 -3.09 -25.30 15.03
CA ILE A 15 -3.52 -25.36 16.44
C ILE A 15 -2.98 -24.16 17.22
N SER A 16 -1.68 -23.88 17.11
CA SER A 16 -1.05 -22.73 17.74
C SER A 16 -1.67 -21.41 17.28
N ARG A 17 -2.01 -21.29 15.98
CA ARG A 17 -2.69 -20.13 15.40
C ARG A 17 -4.09 -19.96 16.00
N ALA A 18 -4.86 -21.04 16.10
CA ALA A 18 -6.22 -21.00 16.66
C ALA A 18 -6.19 -20.56 18.14
N MET A 19 -5.30 -21.14 18.96
CA MET A 19 -5.13 -20.75 20.35
C MET A 19 -4.68 -19.27 20.50
N THR A 20 -3.77 -18.82 19.64
CA THR A 20 -3.34 -17.41 19.64
C THR A 20 -4.48 -16.49 19.26
N GLN A 21 -5.29 -16.87 18.26
CA GLN A 21 -6.44 -16.10 17.85
C GLN A 21 -7.49 -16.01 18.95
N GLU A 22 -7.81 -17.11 19.61
CA GLU A 22 -8.73 -17.16 20.75
C GLU A 22 -8.27 -16.24 21.88
N PHE A 23 -6.97 -16.30 22.25
CA PHE A 23 -6.39 -15.40 23.23
C PHE A 23 -6.52 -13.91 22.82
N ILE A 24 -6.20 -13.58 21.58
CA ILE A 24 -6.35 -12.21 21.05
C ILE A 24 -7.80 -11.78 21.13
N ASP A 25 -8.72 -12.65 20.76
CA ASP A 25 -10.15 -12.37 20.73
C ASP A 25 -10.69 -12.10 22.13
N ASP A 26 -10.33 -12.93 23.10
CA ASP A 26 -10.72 -12.76 24.47
C ASP A 26 -10.12 -11.49 25.10
N PHE A 27 -8.81 -11.27 24.92
CA PHE A 27 -8.12 -10.11 25.48
C PHE A 27 -8.63 -8.80 24.90
N LEU A 28 -8.73 -8.70 23.56
CA LEU A 28 -9.17 -7.47 22.89
C LEU A 28 -10.67 -7.21 23.10
N GLY A 29 -11.48 -8.24 23.35
CA GLY A 29 -12.89 -8.09 23.67
C GLY A 29 -13.19 -7.22 24.88
N TYR A 30 -12.21 -7.06 25.80
CA TYR A 30 -12.33 -6.16 26.95
C TYR A 30 -12.03 -4.69 26.63
N PHE A 31 -11.28 -4.41 25.56
CA PHE A 31 -10.70 -3.08 25.32
C PHE A 31 -11.13 -2.47 23.98
N MET A 32 -11.65 -3.24 23.07
CA MET A 32 -11.96 -2.81 21.71
C MET A 32 -13.39 -3.14 21.30
N ASP A 33 -13.99 -2.22 20.56
CA ASP A 33 -15.26 -2.51 19.88
C ASP A 33 -15.06 -3.70 18.92
N PRO A 34 -15.89 -4.75 19.02
CA PRO A 34 -15.79 -5.93 18.14
C PRO A 34 -15.82 -5.59 16.65
N THR A 35 -16.46 -4.48 16.25
CA THR A 35 -16.52 -4.02 14.86
C THR A 35 -15.19 -3.47 14.34
N ASN A 36 -14.28 -3.08 15.23
CA ASN A 36 -12.95 -2.56 14.92
C ASN A 36 -11.83 -3.59 15.07
N LYS A 37 -12.19 -4.85 15.32
CA LYS A 37 -11.25 -5.93 15.56
C LYS A 37 -10.68 -6.45 14.23
N HIS A 38 -9.45 -6.06 13.94
CA HIS A 38 -8.73 -6.46 12.73
C HIS A 38 -7.42 -7.21 13.03
N MET A 39 -7.23 -7.67 14.28
CA MET A 39 -6.05 -8.47 14.61
C MET A 39 -6.30 -9.95 14.35
N SER A 40 -5.44 -10.52 13.53
CA SER A 40 -5.42 -11.94 13.22
C SER A 40 -4.06 -12.52 13.59
N SER A 41 -4.03 -13.77 14.05
CA SER A 41 -2.78 -14.50 14.30
C SER A 41 -1.90 -14.63 13.06
N LEU A 42 -2.46 -14.49 11.86
CA LEU A 42 -1.73 -14.39 10.59
C LEU A 42 -0.82 -13.16 10.56
N LEU A 43 -1.30 -12.02 11.06
CA LEU A 43 -0.54 -10.76 11.08
C LEU A 43 0.69 -10.85 11.97
N LEU A 44 0.60 -11.58 13.07
CA LEU A 44 1.73 -11.77 14.00
C LEU A 44 2.84 -12.64 13.39
N LYS A 45 2.50 -13.49 12.44
CA LYS A 45 3.41 -14.49 11.87
C LYS A 45 4.08 -14.07 10.57
N CYS A 46 3.53 -13.09 9.86
CA CYS A 46 4.02 -12.71 8.54
C CYS A 46 5.38 -12.01 8.54
N GLY A 47 5.83 -11.44 9.68
CA GLY A 47 7.11 -10.75 9.78
C GLY A 47 7.22 -9.45 8.98
N LEU A 48 6.12 -8.94 8.42
CA LEU A 48 6.11 -7.70 7.66
C LEU A 48 6.12 -6.47 8.58
N PRO A 49 6.75 -5.36 8.16
CA PRO A 49 6.74 -4.12 8.93
C PRO A 49 5.33 -3.60 9.20
N GLY A 50 5.10 -3.06 10.41
CA GLY A 50 3.79 -2.61 10.87
C GLY A 50 3.14 -1.55 9.96
N GLY A 51 3.93 -0.62 9.40
CA GLY A 51 3.43 0.38 8.46
C GLY A 51 2.93 -0.23 7.15
N MET A 52 3.62 -1.26 6.63
CA MET A 52 3.19 -2.00 5.45
C MET A 52 1.90 -2.79 5.74
N MET A 53 1.83 -3.42 6.92
CA MET A 53 0.63 -4.15 7.36
C MET A 53 -0.56 -3.23 7.53
N GLY A 54 -0.39 -2.08 8.20
CA GLY A 54 -1.45 -1.10 8.40
C GLY A 54 -2.05 -0.62 7.06
N SER A 55 -1.19 -0.31 6.09
CA SER A 55 -1.62 0.07 4.74
C SER A 55 -2.32 -1.10 4.01
N MET A 56 -1.79 -2.32 4.13
CA MET A 56 -2.42 -3.51 3.52
C MET A 56 -3.82 -3.75 4.09
N MET A 57 -3.99 -3.63 5.41
CA MET A 57 -5.28 -3.80 6.08
C MET A 57 -6.29 -2.71 5.71
N ALA A 58 -5.84 -1.48 5.48
CA ALA A 58 -6.71 -0.38 5.01
C ALA A 58 -7.29 -0.67 3.62
N ASP A 59 -6.49 -1.21 2.71
CA ASP A 59 -6.92 -1.53 1.35
C ASP A 59 -7.74 -2.82 1.28
N LEU A 60 -7.56 -3.72 2.25
CA LEU A 60 -8.04 -5.11 2.20
C LEU A 60 -9.54 -5.23 1.97
N LYS A 61 -10.36 -4.40 2.64
CA LYS A 61 -11.82 -4.46 2.51
C LYS A 61 -12.29 -4.17 1.08
N GLY A 62 -11.72 -3.16 0.45
CA GLY A 62 -12.06 -2.77 -0.92
C GLY A 62 -11.62 -3.84 -1.92
N VAL A 63 -10.41 -4.34 -1.75
CA VAL A 63 -9.83 -5.37 -2.62
C VAL A 63 -10.58 -6.69 -2.49
N HIS A 64 -10.89 -7.12 -1.28
CA HIS A 64 -11.66 -8.33 -1.01
C HIS A 64 -13.04 -8.30 -1.70
N ALA A 65 -13.75 -7.17 -1.57
CA ALA A 65 -15.03 -7.00 -2.24
C ALA A 65 -14.90 -7.07 -3.77
N GLY A 66 -13.88 -6.41 -4.34
CA GLY A 66 -13.61 -6.45 -5.78
C GLY A 66 -13.24 -7.85 -6.29
N ILE A 67 -12.38 -8.57 -5.57
CA ILE A 67 -11.97 -9.93 -5.91
C ILE A 67 -13.19 -10.88 -5.87
N ASN A 68 -13.99 -10.82 -4.82
CA ASN A 68 -15.17 -11.69 -4.69
C ASN A 68 -16.24 -11.39 -5.74
N MET A 69 -16.37 -10.15 -6.18
CA MET A 69 -17.21 -9.81 -7.33
C MET A 69 -16.74 -10.51 -8.61
N ILE A 70 -15.43 -10.55 -8.88
CA ILE A 70 -14.85 -11.23 -10.04
C ILE A 70 -15.03 -12.74 -9.92
N LEU A 71 -14.73 -13.34 -8.76
CA LEU A 71 -14.89 -14.77 -8.52
C LEU A 71 -16.35 -15.21 -8.72
N LYS A 72 -17.29 -14.45 -8.18
CA LYS A 72 -18.72 -14.70 -8.34
C LYS A 72 -19.17 -14.61 -9.79
N SER A 73 -18.66 -13.67 -10.57
CA SER A 73 -18.97 -13.57 -12.01
C SER A 73 -18.42 -14.76 -12.80
N ASN A 74 -17.36 -15.40 -12.30
CA ASN A 74 -16.75 -16.58 -12.90
C ASN A 74 -17.25 -17.91 -12.32
N ASN A 75 -18.34 -17.89 -11.51
CA ASN A 75 -18.88 -19.05 -10.79
C ASN A 75 -17.83 -19.76 -9.91
N GLN A 76 -16.87 -19.01 -9.34
CA GLN A 76 -15.88 -19.50 -8.40
C GLN A 76 -16.29 -19.20 -6.96
N PRO A 77 -15.83 -20.01 -5.98
CA PRO A 77 -16.12 -19.75 -4.57
C PRO A 77 -15.50 -18.43 -4.11
N GLU A 78 -16.21 -17.73 -3.25
CA GLU A 78 -15.70 -16.51 -2.62
C GLU A 78 -14.54 -16.83 -1.67
N LEU A 79 -13.55 -15.92 -1.61
CA LEU A 79 -12.43 -16.00 -0.69
C LEU A 79 -12.82 -15.35 0.66
N SER A 80 -12.33 -15.93 1.74
CA SER A 80 -12.34 -15.24 3.03
C SER A 80 -11.28 -14.14 3.08
N ILE A 81 -11.37 -13.23 4.05
CA ILE A 81 -10.32 -12.22 4.29
C ILE A 81 -8.99 -12.89 4.64
N ASP A 82 -9.02 -13.97 5.40
CA ASP A 82 -7.84 -14.72 5.79
C ASP A 82 -7.16 -15.39 4.59
N ASP A 83 -7.96 -15.97 3.67
CA ASP A 83 -7.39 -16.56 2.44
C ASP A 83 -6.72 -15.50 1.58
N LEU A 84 -7.36 -14.34 1.43
CA LEU A 84 -6.78 -13.22 0.70
C LEU A 84 -5.49 -12.72 1.36
N LEU A 85 -5.42 -12.65 2.69
CA LEU A 85 -4.19 -12.29 3.42
C LEU A 85 -3.07 -13.29 3.17
N VAL A 86 -3.35 -14.58 3.21
CA VAL A 86 -2.35 -15.63 2.90
C VAL A 86 -1.83 -15.45 1.47
N MET A 87 -2.73 -15.26 0.50
CA MET A 87 -2.33 -15.02 -0.89
C MET A 87 -1.45 -13.78 -1.04
N LEU A 88 -1.74 -12.71 -0.30
CA LEU A 88 -0.94 -11.48 -0.33
C LEU A 88 0.44 -11.69 0.30
N PHE A 89 0.54 -12.43 1.40
CA PHE A 89 1.82 -12.73 2.03
C PHE A 89 2.72 -13.59 1.12
N ASP A 90 2.16 -14.63 0.52
CA ASP A 90 2.87 -15.47 -0.44
C ASP A 90 3.33 -14.64 -1.65
N GLU A 91 2.50 -13.72 -2.12
CA GLU A 91 2.86 -12.88 -3.25
C GLU A 91 3.90 -11.81 -2.88
N VAL A 92 3.90 -11.26 -1.65
CA VAL A 92 4.98 -10.39 -1.16
C VAL A 92 6.31 -11.17 -1.08
N GLU A 93 6.29 -12.40 -0.56
CA GLU A 93 7.46 -13.26 -0.51
C GLU A 93 8.01 -13.55 -1.92
N TYR A 94 7.15 -13.72 -2.90
CA TYR A 94 7.54 -13.92 -4.30
C TYR A 94 8.09 -12.64 -4.96
N VAL A 95 7.44 -11.49 -4.73
CA VAL A 95 7.73 -10.21 -5.39
C VAL A 95 9.01 -9.58 -4.86
N TRP A 96 9.18 -9.55 -3.54
CA TRP A 96 10.24 -8.81 -2.88
C TRP A 96 11.66 -9.15 -3.37
N PRO A 97 12.09 -10.43 -3.44
CA PRO A 97 13.38 -10.79 -4.01
C PRO A 97 13.53 -10.43 -5.48
N LYS A 98 12.47 -10.57 -6.27
CA LYS A 98 12.47 -10.26 -7.71
C LYS A 98 12.67 -8.79 -8.01
N LEU A 99 12.24 -7.93 -7.10
CA LEU A 99 12.45 -6.48 -7.17
C LEU A 99 13.81 -6.03 -6.59
N GLY A 100 14.75 -6.97 -6.30
CA GLY A 100 16.08 -6.63 -5.80
C GLY A 100 16.13 -6.28 -4.31
N TYR A 101 15.21 -6.82 -3.51
CA TYR A 101 15.14 -6.64 -2.05
C TYR A 101 15.08 -5.16 -1.61
N PRO A 102 14.20 -4.34 -2.16
CA PRO A 102 14.06 -2.98 -1.68
C PRO A 102 13.79 -2.96 -0.17
N PRO A 103 14.33 -1.98 0.59
CA PRO A 103 14.08 -1.90 2.02
C PRO A 103 12.58 -1.75 2.29
N LEU A 104 12.03 -2.57 3.22
CA LEU A 104 10.60 -2.56 3.54
C LEU A 104 10.24 -1.40 4.47
N VAL A 105 10.68 -0.19 4.11
CA VAL A 105 10.34 1.09 4.73
C VAL A 105 9.63 1.99 3.69
N THR A 106 8.86 2.96 4.16
CA THR A 106 8.18 3.92 3.28
C THR A 106 9.20 4.74 2.48
N PRO A 107 9.01 4.91 1.15
CA PRO A 107 7.86 4.49 0.35
C PRO A 107 7.99 3.07 -0.24
N PHE A 108 9.15 2.42 -0.22
CA PHE A 108 9.45 1.18 -0.94
C PHE A 108 8.58 0.00 -0.49
N SER A 109 8.25 -0.09 0.81
CA SER A 109 7.32 -1.10 1.32
C SER A 109 5.94 -1.00 0.65
N GLN A 110 5.49 0.22 0.31
CA GLN A 110 4.23 0.43 -0.40
C GLN A 110 4.32 -0.05 -1.85
N TYR A 111 5.47 0.14 -2.50
CA TYR A 111 5.68 -0.33 -3.87
C TYR A 111 5.63 -1.85 -3.95
N VAL A 112 6.32 -2.55 -3.04
CA VAL A 112 6.28 -4.02 -2.96
C VAL A 112 4.86 -4.51 -2.68
N LYS A 113 4.16 -3.89 -1.72
CA LYS A 113 2.76 -4.20 -1.40
C LYS A 113 1.84 -4.01 -2.61
N ASN A 114 1.97 -2.89 -3.31
CA ASN A 114 1.12 -2.57 -4.46
C ASN A 114 1.32 -3.57 -5.60
N VAL A 115 2.56 -3.93 -5.90
CA VAL A 115 2.85 -4.95 -6.92
C VAL A 115 2.27 -6.30 -6.52
N ALA A 116 2.45 -6.73 -5.27
CA ALA A 116 1.87 -7.98 -4.77
C ALA A 116 0.34 -7.98 -4.91
N LEU A 117 -0.30 -6.87 -4.54
CA LEU A 117 -1.75 -6.69 -4.65
C LEU A 117 -2.23 -6.79 -6.10
N MET A 118 -1.56 -6.07 -7.02
CA MET A 118 -1.90 -6.10 -8.45
C MET A 118 -1.71 -7.48 -9.05
N ASN A 119 -0.65 -8.20 -8.66
CA ASN A 119 -0.42 -9.58 -9.09
C ASN A 119 -1.50 -10.54 -8.60
N VAL A 120 -1.94 -10.42 -7.34
CA VAL A 120 -3.07 -11.23 -6.82
C VAL A 120 -4.33 -10.94 -7.62
N MET A 121 -4.64 -9.68 -7.88
CA MET A 121 -5.80 -9.30 -8.69
C MET A 121 -5.71 -9.81 -10.12
N ALA A 122 -4.55 -9.72 -10.77
CA ALA A 122 -4.30 -10.25 -12.11
C ALA A 122 -4.53 -11.77 -12.15
N ARG A 123 -3.95 -12.51 -11.21
CA ARG A 123 -4.13 -13.97 -11.12
C ARG A 123 -5.58 -14.40 -10.94
N VAL A 124 -6.34 -13.69 -10.12
CA VAL A 124 -7.79 -13.95 -9.94
C VAL A 124 -8.56 -13.74 -11.24
N LYS A 125 -8.12 -12.80 -12.08
CA LYS A 125 -8.68 -12.57 -13.42
C LYS A 125 -8.20 -13.57 -14.48
N GLY A 126 -7.23 -14.42 -14.17
CA GLY A 126 -6.58 -15.31 -15.13
C GLY A 126 -5.52 -14.60 -16.00
N GLU A 127 -5.05 -13.43 -15.57
CA GLU A 127 -3.98 -12.67 -16.18
C GLU A 127 -2.62 -13.04 -15.57
N GLU A 128 -1.54 -12.73 -16.25
CA GLU A 128 -0.19 -12.97 -15.77
C GLU A 128 0.26 -11.91 -14.75
N ARG A 129 1.25 -12.26 -13.93
CA ARG A 129 1.92 -11.32 -13.03
C ARG A 129 2.58 -10.19 -13.81
N TRP A 130 2.86 -9.09 -13.13
CA TRP A 130 3.56 -7.91 -13.68
C TRP A 130 2.80 -7.13 -14.75
N SER A 131 1.54 -7.48 -15.00
CA SER A 131 0.68 -6.76 -15.95
C SER A 131 0.48 -5.28 -15.57
N MET A 132 0.50 -4.99 -14.25
CA MET A 132 0.38 -3.64 -13.71
C MET A 132 1.49 -3.34 -12.70
N ILE A 133 2.40 -2.46 -13.08
CA ILE A 133 3.41 -1.86 -12.20
C ILE A 133 3.28 -0.34 -12.36
N ASP A 134 3.08 0.37 -11.25
CA ASP A 134 2.93 1.83 -11.26
C ASP A 134 4.26 2.57 -11.54
N ASN A 135 4.16 3.84 -11.93
CA ASN A 135 5.32 4.64 -12.33
C ASN A 135 6.35 4.85 -11.22
N ASN A 136 5.90 4.92 -9.95
CA ASN A 136 6.81 5.10 -8.81
C ASN A 136 7.61 3.82 -8.57
N THR A 137 6.95 2.68 -8.65
CA THR A 137 7.59 1.36 -8.58
C THR A 137 8.58 1.18 -9.73
N TRP A 138 8.22 1.58 -10.97
CA TRP A 138 9.16 1.59 -12.08
C TRP A 138 10.34 2.53 -11.82
N GLY A 139 10.12 3.71 -11.24
CA GLY A 139 11.21 4.62 -10.84
C GLY A 139 12.21 3.95 -9.90
N MET A 140 11.74 3.21 -8.90
CA MET A 140 12.57 2.43 -8.00
C MET A 140 13.33 1.32 -8.75
N ILE A 141 12.65 0.51 -9.57
CA ILE A 141 13.25 -0.58 -10.34
C ILE A 141 14.36 -0.07 -11.26
N LEU A 142 14.14 1.05 -11.92
CA LEU A 142 15.08 1.64 -12.89
C LEU A 142 16.27 2.38 -12.24
N GLY A 143 16.32 2.46 -10.92
CA GLY A 143 17.43 3.08 -10.19
C GLY A 143 17.28 4.58 -9.94
N LYS A 144 16.14 5.21 -10.27
CA LYS A 144 15.92 6.65 -10.04
C LYS A 144 15.93 7.04 -8.56
N SER A 145 15.67 6.10 -7.67
CA SER A 145 15.72 6.26 -6.22
C SER A 145 17.02 5.71 -5.59
N GLY A 146 18.01 5.40 -6.43
CA GLY A 146 19.29 4.80 -6.02
C GLY A 146 19.34 3.29 -6.23
N ARG A 147 20.48 2.70 -5.87
CA ARG A 147 20.73 1.27 -6.05
C ARG A 147 19.89 0.42 -5.10
N LEU A 148 19.33 -0.65 -5.65
CA LEU A 148 18.68 -1.69 -4.87
C LEU A 148 19.73 -2.58 -4.16
N PRO A 149 19.39 -3.15 -2.98
CA PRO A 149 20.31 -4.00 -2.21
C PRO A 149 20.72 -5.30 -2.92
N GLY A 150 19.83 -5.85 -3.76
CA GLY A 150 20.07 -7.06 -4.51
C GLY A 150 19.87 -6.90 -6.01
N PRO A 151 20.20 -7.93 -6.80
CA PRO A 151 19.98 -7.92 -8.23
C PRO A 151 18.47 -8.01 -8.53
N LEU A 152 18.06 -7.35 -9.60
CA LEU A 152 16.72 -7.55 -10.18
C LEU A 152 16.62 -8.92 -10.84
N ASP A 153 15.44 -9.50 -10.76
CA ASP A 153 15.15 -10.75 -11.50
C ASP A 153 15.23 -10.48 -13.02
N PRO A 154 15.81 -11.44 -13.79
CA PRO A 154 15.90 -11.30 -15.25
C PRO A 154 14.57 -11.06 -15.94
N GLU A 155 13.45 -11.56 -15.39
CA GLU A 155 12.09 -11.32 -15.89
C GLU A 155 11.73 -9.84 -15.83
N ILE A 156 12.03 -9.17 -14.72
CA ILE A 156 11.77 -7.74 -14.54
C ILE A 156 12.66 -6.90 -15.47
N VAL A 157 13.92 -7.29 -15.62
CA VAL A 157 14.84 -6.63 -16.56
C VAL A 157 14.37 -6.76 -18.01
N ALA A 158 13.89 -7.94 -18.40
CA ALA A 158 13.34 -8.17 -19.73
C ALA A 158 12.09 -7.32 -19.98
N LEU A 159 11.18 -7.29 -19.01
CA LEU A 159 9.95 -6.48 -19.08
C LEU A 159 10.26 -4.97 -19.19
N ALA A 160 11.26 -4.47 -18.45
CA ALA A 160 11.70 -3.09 -18.56
C ALA A 160 12.20 -2.74 -19.97
N LYS A 161 13.00 -3.63 -20.54
CA LYS A 161 13.52 -3.48 -21.93
C LYS A 161 12.41 -3.53 -22.98
N GLU A 162 11.46 -4.44 -22.83
CA GLU A 162 10.30 -4.54 -23.74
C GLU A 162 9.48 -3.23 -23.73
N LYS A 163 9.34 -2.61 -22.56
CA LYS A 163 8.67 -1.32 -22.41
C LYS A 163 9.51 -0.11 -22.86
N GLY A 164 10.75 -0.32 -23.28
CA GLY A 164 11.67 0.75 -23.68
C GLY A 164 12.18 1.60 -22.52
N TYR A 165 12.21 1.06 -21.30
CA TYR A 165 12.73 1.77 -20.14
C TYR A 165 14.25 1.65 -20.04
N GLU A 166 14.89 2.72 -19.61
CA GLU A 166 16.34 2.81 -19.41
C GLU A 166 16.65 2.80 -17.91
N PHE A 167 17.66 1.98 -17.54
CA PHE A 167 18.18 1.95 -16.18
C PHE A 167 19.17 3.08 -15.98
N THR A 168 19.22 3.63 -14.76
CA THR A 168 20.16 4.68 -14.38
C THR A 168 20.91 4.32 -13.11
N ASP A 169 22.17 4.74 -13.05
CA ASP A 169 23.04 4.69 -11.85
C ASP A 169 23.33 6.11 -11.34
N GLU A 170 22.63 7.12 -11.84
CA GLU A 170 22.82 8.50 -11.42
C GLU A 170 22.46 8.71 -9.94
N ASP A 171 23.15 9.67 -9.32
CA ASP A 171 22.82 10.08 -7.95
C ASP A 171 21.38 10.61 -7.88
N PRO A 172 20.52 10.00 -7.06
CA PRO A 172 19.12 10.42 -6.92
C PRO A 172 18.93 11.89 -6.58
N HIS A 173 19.87 12.51 -5.84
CA HIS A 173 19.80 13.93 -5.49
C HIS A 173 19.75 14.85 -6.72
N LYS A 174 20.29 14.42 -7.85
CA LYS A 174 20.22 15.20 -9.09
C LYS A 174 18.78 15.27 -9.66
N ASN A 175 17.93 14.31 -9.31
CA ASN A 175 16.53 14.24 -9.76
C ASN A 175 15.58 15.05 -8.85
N TYR A 176 16.09 15.50 -7.71
CA TYR A 176 15.33 16.24 -6.69
C TYR A 176 16.06 17.53 -6.31
N PRO A 177 16.11 18.53 -7.21
CA PRO A 177 16.69 19.83 -6.87
C PRO A 177 15.91 20.47 -5.73
N ASP A 178 16.61 21.35 -4.99
CA ASP A 178 15.93 22.16 -3.97
C ASP A 178 14.89 23.07 -4.64
N GLN A 179 13.66 22.98 -4.21
CA GLN A 179 12.53 23.73 -4.75
C GLN A 179 11.98 24.78 -3.78
N LEU A 180 12.61 24.98 -2.61
CA LEU A 180 12.08 25.90 -1.60
C LEU A 180 11.97 27.34 -2.14
N ASP A 181 12.92 27.78 -2.95
CA ASP A 181 12.88 29.12 -3.55
C ASP A 181 11.74 29.25 -4.56
N GLU A 182 11.42 28.19 -5.30
CA GLU A 182 10.27 28.16 -6.24
C GLU A 182 8.95 28.22 -5.47
N TYR A 183 8.81 27.46 -4.39
CA TYR A 183 7.63 27.50 -3.52
C TYR A 183 7.47 28.87 -2.82
N ARG A 184 8.57 29.47 -2.39
CA ARG A 184 8.54 30.83 -1.81
C ARG A 184 8.05 31.87 -2.81
N LYS A 185 8.49 31.76 -4.06
CA LYS A 185 8.04 32.61 -5.15
C LYS A 185 6.55 32.39 -5.44
N GLU A 186 6.11 31.12 -5.52
CA GLU A 186 4.68 30.79 -5.69
C GLU A 186 3.82 31.40 -4.58
N MET A 187 4.27 31.34 -3.31
CA MET A 187 3.56 31.95 -2.19
C MET A 187 3.43 33.46 -2.37
N GLN A 188 4.50 34.14 -2.77
CA GLN A 188 4.49 35.58 -3.02
C GLN A 188 3.53 35.96 -4.16
N GLU A 189 3.57 35.22 -5.27
CA GLU A 189 2.69 35.44 -6.43
C GLU A 189 1.20 35.27 -6.08
N ASN A 190 0.88 34.36 -5.17
CA ASN A 190 -0.49 34.11 -4.71
C ASN A 190 -0.90 34.93 -3.49
N GLY A 191 -0.01 35.76 -2.94
CA GLY A 191 -0.28 36.55 -1.74
C GLY A 191 -0.44 35.70 -0.47
N TRP A 192 0.19 34.53 -0.44
CA TRP A 192 0.21 33.67 0.75
C TRP A 192 1.37 34.06 1.67
N GLU A 193 1.11 34.16 2.96
CA GLU A 193 2.14 34.44 3.95
C GLU A 193 2.90 33.15 4.29
N SER A 194 4.22 33.23 4.46
CA SER A 194 5.04 32.06 4.82
C SER A 194 4.86 31.58 6.27
N GLY A 195 4.17 32.40 7.10
CA GLY A 195 3.99 32.14 8.51
C GLY A 195 5.23 32.41 9.36
N PRO A 196 5.13 32.32 10.69
CA PRO A 196 6.31 32.33 11.56
C PRO A 196 7.24 31.16 11.23
N ASP A 197 8.52 31.41 11.21
CA ASP A 197 9.53 30.36 10.96
C ASP A 197 9.34 29.55 9.66
N ASP A 198 8.72 30.16 8.64
CA ASP A 198 8.42 29.52 7.35
C ASP A 198 7.50 28.28 7.44
N GLU A 199 6.67 28.14 8.46
CA GLU A 199 5.79 26.96 8.65
C GLU A 199 4.89 26.70 7.43
N GLU A 200 4.25 27.74 6.90
CA GLU A 200 3.38 27.63 5.73
C GLU A 200 4.14 27.27 4.45
N LEU A 201 5.39 27.71 4.32
CA LEU A 201 6.28 27.30 3.21
C LEU A 201 6.60 25.81 3.28
N PHE A 202 6.88 25.30 4.47
CA PHE A 202 7.11 23.85 4.66
C PHE A 202 5.85 23.04 4.40
N GLU A 203 4.68 23.52 4.81
CA GLU A 203 3.40 22.86 4.48
C GLU A 203 3.18 22.78 2.97
N LEU A 204 3.44 23.87 2.23
CA LEU A 204 3.38 23.85 0.78
C LEU A 204 4.39 22.87 0.17
N ALA A 205 5.63 22.84 0.67
CA ALA A 205 6.67 21.97 0.15
C ALA A 205 6.39 20.47 0.42
N MET A 206 5.80 20.14 1.56
CA MET A 206 5.53 18.77 1.97
C MET A 206 4.19 18.23 1.44
N HIS A 207 3.20 19.10 1.26
CA HIS A 207 1.83 18.75 0.91
C HIS A 207 1.26 19.67 -0.19
N ASP A 208 2.02 19.88 -1.23
CA ASP A 208 1.82 20.91 -2.27
C ASP A 208 0.37 20.96 -2.82
N ARG A 209 -0.17 19.81 -3.19
CA ARG A 209 -1.53 19.70 -3.72
C ARG A 209 -2.59 20.02 -2.66
N GLN A 210 -2.45 19.45 -1.47
CA GLN A 210 -3.39 19.66 -0.37
C GLN A 210 -3.37 21.10 0.09
N TYR A 211 -2.19 21.71 0.17
CA TYR A 211 -2.03 23.11 0.53
C TYR A 211 -2.70 24.04 -0.49
N ARG A 212 -2.47 23.83 -1.80
CA ARG A 212 -3.13 24.61 -2.86
C ARG A 212 -4.64 24.42 -2.83
N ASP A 213 -5.15 23.20 -2.65
CA ASP A 213 -6.58 22.92 -2.52
C ASP A 213 -7.19 23.63 -1.30
N TYR A 214 -6.46 23.72 -0.18
CA TYR A 214 -6.87 24.44 1.01
C TYR A 214 -6.90 25.95 0.78
N LYS A 215 -5.83 26.55 0.30
CA LYS A 215 -5.72 28.01 0.07
C LYS A 215 -6.66 28.51 -1.02
N SER A 216 -6.95 27.71 -2.03
CA SER A 216 -7.93 28.06 -3.08
C SER A 216 -9.40 27.85 -2.68
N GLY A 217 -9.66 27.27 -1.52
CA GLY A 217 -11.00 26.93 -1.05
C GLY A 217 -11.63 25.68 -1.67
N VAL A 218 -10.92 24.99 -2.55
CA VAL A 218 -11.38 23.73 -3.18
C VAL A 218 -11.59 22.64 -2.13
N ALA A 219 -10.69 22.53 -1.15
CA ALA A 219 -10.82 21.56 -0.06
C ALA A 219 -12.10 21.80 0.76
N LYS A 220 -12.41 23.05 1.08
CA LYS A 220 -13.63 23.41 1.81
C LYS A 220 -14.89 23.05 1.03
N LYS A 221 -14.93 23.36 -0.26
CA LYS A 221 -16.06 23.04 -1.13
C LYS A 221 -16.30 21.52 -1.22
N ARG A 222 -15.24 20.73 -1.41
CA ARG A 222 -15.34 19.25 -1.41
C ARG A 222 -15.87 18.73 -0.08
N PHE A 223 -15.38 19.24 1.04
CA PHE A 223 -15.87 18.85 2.35
C PHE A 223 -17.36 19.14 2.53
N GLU A 224 -17.84 20.32 2.12
CA GLU A 224 -19.25 20.69 2.19
C GLU A 224 -20.13 19.76 1.31
N GLU A 225 -19.66 19.41 0.12
CA GLU A 225 -20.35 18.46 -0.78
C GLU A 225 -20.39 17.04 -0.19
N ASP A 226 -19.29 16.57 0.41
CA ASP A 226 -19.22 15.27 1.06
C ASP A 226 -20.11 15.20 2.30
N LEU A 227 -20.15 16.26 3.09
CA LEU A 227 -21.02 16.39 4.25
C LEU A 227 -22.50 16.36 3.84
N GLN A 228 -22.86 17.04 2.75
CA GLN A 228 -24.23 17.01 2.24
C GLN A 228 -24.62 15.61 1.76
N ARG A 229 -23.74 14.95 0.98
CA ARG A 229 -23.97 13.56 0.55
C ARG A 229 -24.13 12.59 1.73
N ALA A 230 -23.32 12.74 2.78
CA ALA A 230 -23.45 11.92 3.98
C ALA A 230 -24.79 12.13 4.69
N LYS A 231 -25.26 13.39 4.80
CA LYS A 231 -26.57 13.72 5.37
C LYS A 231 -27.71 13.10 4.55
N ASP A 232 -27.68 13.24 3.23
CA ASP A 232 -28.70 12.71 2.34
C ASP A 232 -28.75 11.18 2.43
N THR A 233 -27.59 10.53 2.51
CA THR A 233 -27.49 9.07 2.70
C THR A 233 -28.04 8.62 4.06
N ALA A 234 -27.79 9.38 5.12
CA ALA A 234 -28.31 9.09 6.45
C ALA A 234 -29.84 9.22 6.51
N LEU A 235 -30.39 10.26 5.88
CA LEU A 235 -31.84 10.46 5.78
C LEU A 235 -32.53 9.35 4.98
N ALA A 236 -31.92 8.92 3.86
CA ALA A 236 -32.47 7.83 3.04
C ALA A 236 -32.50 6.46 3.75
N LYS A 237 -31.69 6.27 4.80
CA LYS A 237 -31.69 5.04 5.61
C LYS A 237 -32.71 5.05 6.75
N GLN A 238 -33.32 6.21 7.05
CA GLN A 238 -34.30 6.38 8.13
C GLN A 238 -35.75 6.37 7.64
N GLY A 239 -35.98 6.45 6.34
CA GLY A 239 -37.27 6.32 5.68
C GLY A 239 -37.43 4.96 5.00
#